data_3d7507293f77fe210410feaa0cef8c5f
#
_entry.id   3d7507293f77fe210410feaa0cef8c5f
#
_cell.length_a   1.000
_cell.length_b   1.000
_cell.length_c   1.000
_cell.angle_alpha   90.00
_cell.angle_beta   90.00
_cell.angle_gamma   90.00
#
_symmetry.space_group_name_H-M   'P 1'
#
loop_
_entity.id
_entity.type
_entity.pdbx_description
1 polymer ?
#
loop_
_entity_poly.entity_id
_entity_poly.type
_entity_poly.pdbx_seq_one_letter_code
_entity_poly.pdbx_strand_id
1 'polypeptide(L)'
;LEGRRQRYLLRLRQTKNVQRLVAQQFARDDWSRPDNQGCQMVEALLQLHGWSAKRRVVIVRQRLRGGIARERRVDGKQLKLDLAGASVHESDRLWEYTVLVTDVVYPLEAIGQLYRDRADAENAFDELKNQWGWGGFTTQDIERCQSSARAVALVYNWWSWYCRAAKPGARMEA
;
A
#
# COMPACT_ATOMS: atom_id res chain seq x y z
N LEU A 1 2.60 -13.92 -13.38
CA LEU A 1 1.38 -13.11 -13.61
C LEU A 1 1.28 -12.71 -15.07
N GLU A 2 2.33 -12.18 -15.68
CA GLU A 2 2.32 -11.72 -17.08
C GLU A 2 2.01 -12.84 -18.08
N GLY A 3 2.57 -14.03 -17.91
CA GLY A 3 2.26 -15.19 -18.76
C GLY A 3 0.80 -15.64 -18.69
N ARG A 4 0.07 -15.22 -17.67
CA ARG A 4 -1.38 -15.49 -17.51
C ARG A 4 -2.25 -14.29 -17.87
N ARG A 5 -1.68 -13.21 -18.39
CA ARG A 5 -2.36 -11.91 -18.67
C ARG A 5 -3.12 -11.34 -17.47
N GLN A 6 -2.66 -11.62 -16.25
CA GLN A 6 -3.24 -11.10 -15.02
C GLN A 6 -2.65 -9.74 -14.70
N ARG A 7 -3.51 -8.74 -14.53
CA ARG A 7 -3.10 -7.41 -14.08
C ARG A 7 -2.58 -7.48 -12.66
N TYR A 8 -1.57 -6.65 -12.35
CA TYR A 8 -0.99 -6.63 -11.04
C TYR A 8 -0.64 -5.22 -10.57
N LEU A 9 -0.66 -5.04 -9.24
CA LEU A 9 -0.17 -3.87 -8.53
C LEU A 9 0.49 -4.36 -7.25
N LEU A 10 1.81 -4.26 -7.16
CA LEU A 10 2.59 -4.82 -6.07
C LEU A 10 3.52 -3.77 -5.46
N ARG A 11 3.66 -3.76 -4.14
CA ARG A 11 4.67 -2.94 -3.44
C ARG A 11 6.04 -3.60 -3.55
N LEU A 12 7.02 -2.85 -3.99
CA LEU A 12 8.41 -3.29 -4.02
C LEU A 12 9.06 -3.12 -2.64
N ARG A 13 9.93 -4.08 -2.32
CA ARG A 13 10.80 -3.99 -1.16
C ARG A 13 11.82 -2.88 -1.38
N GLN A 14 12.16 -2.12 -0.34
CA GLN A 14 13.15 -1.04 -0.37
C GLN A 14 14.58 -1.58 -0.47
N THR A 15 14.93 -2.18 -1.60
CA THR A 15 16.28 -2.64 -1.90
C THR A 15 17.17 -1.46 -2.33
N LYS A 16 18.49 -1.63 -2.34
CA LYS A 16 19.45 -0.60 -2.78
C LYS A 16 19.12 -0.02 -4.17
N ASN A 17 18.65 -0.86 -5.10
CA ASN A 17 18.27 -0.40 -6.45
C ASN A 17 16.99 0.44 -6.44
N VAL A 18 16.01 0.06 -5.62
CA VAL A 18 14.76 0.84 -5.43
C VAL A 18 15.08 2.18 -4.74
N GLN A 19 15.94 2.18 -3.73
CA GLN A 19 16.37 3.41 -3.04
C GLN A 19 17.11 4.37 -3.97
N ARG A 20 17.99 3.84 -4.85
CA ARG A 20 18.65 4.67 -5.90
C ARG A 20 17.65 5.31 -6.84
N LEU A 21 16.64 4.55 -7.28
CA LEU A 21 15.59 5.08 -8.12
C LEU A 21 14.83 6.22 -7.40
N VAL A 22 14.45 6.02 -6.14
CA VAL A 22 13.78 7.06 -5.33
C VAL A 22 14.65 8.31 -5.23
N ALA A 23 15.95 8.16 -4.94
CA ALA A 23 16.88 9.28 -4.86
C ALA A 23 17.02 10.03 -6.20
N GLN A 24 17.07 9.31 -7.32
CA GLN A 24 17.09 9.92 -8.65
C GLN A 24 15.82 10.70 -8.98
N GLN A 25 14.65 10.17 -8.60
CA GLN A 25 13.37 10.84 -8.85
C GLN A 25 13.14 12.00 -7.88
N PHE A 26 13.72 11.95 -6.69
CA PHE A 26 13.64 13.06 -5.72
C PHE A 26 14.22 14.36 -6.28
N ALA A 27 15.33 14.27 -7.00
CA ALA A 27 15.99 15.41 -7.64
C ALA A 27 15.23 16.00 -8.84
N ARG A 28 14.14 15.34 -9.29
CA ARG A 28 13.30 15.80 -10.39
C ARG A 28 12.09 16.55 -9.84
N ASP A 29 11.59 17.49 -10.62
CA ASP A 29 10.43 18.32 -10.25
C ASP A 29 9.15 17.91 -11.00
N ASP A 30 9.07 16.63 -11.39
CA ASP A 30 7.96 16.06 -12.17
C ASP A 30 6.91 15.30 -11.30
N TRP A 31 6.85 15.62 -10.02
CA TRP A 31 5.87 15.06 -9.10
C TRP A 31 4.45 15.56 -9.40
N SER A 32 3.47 14.66 -9.29
CA SER A 32 2.05 15.04 -9.42
C SER A 32 1.65 16.08 -8.38
N ARG A 33 0.53 16.74 -8.62
CA ARG A 33 -0.10 17.54 -7.55
C ARG A 33 -0.46 16.64 -6.39
N PRO A 34 -0.44 17.14 -5.14
CA PRO A 34 -0.90 16.36 -3.99
C PRO A 34 -2.35 15.93 -4.18
N ASP A 35 -2.63 14.67 -3.89
CA ASP A 35 -4.00 14.16 -3.82
C ASP A 35 -4.70 14.61 -2.52
N ASN A 36 -5.95 14.18 -2.31
CA ASN A 36 -6.76 14.52 -1.12
C ASN A 36 -6.12 14.09 0.22
N GLN A 37 -5.14 13.21 0.19
CA GLN A 37 -4.38 12.75 1.37
C GLN A 37 -3.00 13.38 1.46
N GLY A 38 -2.65 14.28 0.56
CA GLY A 38 -1.34 14.94 0.48
C GLY A 38 -0.25 14.05 -0.12
N CYS A 39 -0.62 12.95 -0.79
CA CYS A 39 0.33 12.09 -1.48
C CYS A 39 0.66 12.68 -2.87
N GLN A 40 1.94 12.64 -3.23
CA GLN A 40 2.42 12.96 -4.56
C GLN A 40 3.01 11.72 -5.22
N MET A 41 2.89 11.64 -6.54
CA MET A 41 3.27 10.46 -7.28
C MET A 41 4.11 10.84 -8.49
N VAL A 42 5.03 9.94 -8.86
CA VAL A 42 5.82 10.05 -10.08
C VAL A 42 5.96 8.69 -10.73
N GLU A 43 5.97 8.67 -12.05
CA GLU A 43 6.17 7.46 -12.84
C GLU A 43 7.62 7.31 -13.23
N ALA A 44 8.12 6.05 -13.19
CA ALA A 44 9.45 5.71 -13.65
C ALA A 44 9.47 4.31 -14.27
N LEU A 45 10.56 3.97 -14.91
CA LEU A 45 10.85 2.62 -15.39
C LEU A 45 11.97 2.02 -14.56
N LEU A 46 11.79 0.81 -14.09
CA LEU A 46 12.76 0.07 -13.30
C LEU A 46 12.97 -1.32 -13.90
N GLN A 47 14.22 -1.77 -13.92
CA GLN A 47 14.58 -3.16 -14.17
C GLN A 47 15.38 -3.67 -12.98
N LEU A 48 14.88 -4.70 -12.33
CA LEU A 48 15.60 -5.40 -11.27
C LEU A 48 16.28 -6.65 -11.83
N HIS A 49 17.26 -7.14 -11.10
CA HIS A 49 17.91 -8.42 -11.44
C HIS A 49 16.86 -9.53 -11.51
N GLY A 50 16.91 -10.34 -12.54
CA GLY A 50 15.93 -11.41 -12.81
C GLY A 50 14.68 -10.96 -13.55
N TRP A 51 14.50 -9.66 -13.86
CA TRP A 51 13.43 -9.20 -14.72
C TRP A 51 13.84 -9.22 -16.18
N SER A 52 12.99 -9.78 -17.02
CA SER A 52 13.22 -9.87 -18.48
C SER A 52 13.15 -8.51 -19.17
N ALA A 53 12.42 -7.54 -18.61
CA ALA A 53 12.23 -6.21 -19.18
C ALA A 53 12.10 -5.14 -18.09
N LYS A 54 12.26 -3.87 -18.50
CA LYS A 54 11.89 -2.71 -17.67
C LYS A 54 10.38 -2.72 -17.42
N ARG A 55 9.97 -2.41 -16.20
CA ARG A 55 8.57 -2.36 -15.80
C ARG A 55 8.22 -0.97 -15.31
N ARG A 56 6.96 -0.61 -15.52
CA ARG A 56 6.37 0.60 -14.98
C ARG A 56 6.37 0.55 -13.47
N VAL A 57 6.90 1.58 -12.83
CA VAL A 57 6.83 1.76 -11.40
C VAL A 57 6.24 3.13 -11.08
N VAL A 58 5.44 3.19 -10.03
CA VAL A 58 4.88 4.43 -9.49
C VAL A 58 5.48 4.64 -8.11
N ILE A 59 6.16 5.76 -7.93
CA ILE A 59 6.71 6.15 -6.64
C ILE A 59 5.70 7.10 -6.01
N VAL A 60 5.21 6.73 -4.84
CA VAL A 60 4.30 7.54 -4.03
C VAL A 60 5.11 8.10 -2.87
N ARG A 61 5.04 9.41 -2.66
CA ARG A 61 5.58 10.05 -1.46
C ARG A 61 4.47 10.70 -0.65
N GLN A 62 4.58 10.58 0.66
CA GLN A 62 3.66 11.21 1.60
C GLN A 62 4.46 11.96 2.66
N ARG A 63 4.05 13.18 2.99
CA ARG A 63 4.68 13.96 4.04
C ARG A 63 4.36 13.34 5.40
N LEU A 64 5.38 13.06 6.20
CA LEU A 64 5.19 12.57 7.56
C LEU A 64 4.54 13.68 8.41
N ARG A 65 3.40 13.37 9.03
CA ARG A 65 2.74 14.25 9.98
C ARG A 65 3.43 14.11 11.35
N GLY A 66 4.02 15.17 11.83
CA GLY A 66 4.69 15.22 13.13
C GLY A 66 6.18 14.90 13.06
N GLY A 67 7.00 15.90 13.16
CA GLY A 67 8.45 15.99 12.97
C GLY A 67 9.37 15.05 13.77
N ILE A 68 8.97 13.82 14.01
CA ILE A 68 9.81 12.79 14.61
C ILE A 68 9.76 11.59 13.67
N ALA A 69 10.82 11.44 12.88
CA ALA A 69 11.14 10.15 12.27
C ALA A 69 11.24 9.13 13.43
N ARG A 70 10.22 8.28 13.60
CA ARG A 70 10.36 7.11 14.47
C ARG A 70 11.46 6.27 13.84
N GLU A 71 12.63 6.28 14.45
CA GLU A 71 13.69 5.32 14.18
C GLU A 71 13.07 3.93 14.33
N ARG A 72 12.80 3.27 13.21
CA ARG A 72 12.45 1.85 13.24
C ARG A 72 13.73 1.12 13.64
N ARG A 73 13.83 0.77 14.91
CA ARG A 73 14.77 -0.25 15.37
C ARG A 73 14.33 -1.59 14.81
N VAL A 74 15.01 -2.04 13.79
CA VAL A 74 14.99 -3.45 13.37
C VAL A 74 16.26 -4.05 13.96
N ASP A 75 16.11 -5.03 14.86
CA ASP A 75 17.17 -5.86 15.45
C ASP A 75 18.34 -5.11 16.11
N GLY A 76 18.06 -4.08 16.90
CA GLY A 76 19.09 -3.44 17.73
C GLY A 76 20.21 -2.73 16.97
N LYS A 77 20.22 -2.74 15.65
CA LYS A 77 21.14 -1.99 14.80
C LYS A 77 20.42 -0.79 14.20
N GLN A 78 20.92 0.38 14.56
CA GLN A 78 20.52 1.65 13.97
C GLN A 78 20.89 1.61 12.47
N LEU A 79 19.89 1.39 11.60
CA LEU A 79 20.07 1.57 10.17
C LEU A 79 20.16 3.08 9.91
N LYS A 80 21.37 3.63 10.01
CA LYS A 80 21.67 4.89 9.35
C LYS A 80 21.47 4.63 7.86
N LEU A 81 20.48 5.29 7.27
CA LEU A 81 20.38 5.40 5.82
C LEU A 81 21.56 6.26 5.35
N ASP A 82 22.73 5.64 5.21
CA ASP A 82 23.85 6.24 4.50
C ASP A 82 23.47 6.29 3.03
N LEU A 83 22.77 7.35 2.65
CA LEU A 83 22.71 7.82 1.27
C LEU A 83 24.11 8.37 0.94
N ALA A 84 25.07 7.48 0.76
CA ALA A 84 26.43 7.83 0.40
C ALA A 84 26.41 8.65 -0.89
N GLY A 85 26.67 9.94 -0.78
CA GLY A 85 26.89 10.85 -1.88
C GLY A 85 25.79 11.88 -2.19
N ALA A 86 24.65 11.87 -1.51
CA ALA A 86 23.68 12.96 -1.63
C ALA A 86 23.66 13.76 -0.33
N SER A 87 23.91 15.06 -0.40
CA SER A 87 23.60 15.97 0.71
C SER A 87 22.09 15.97 0.91
N VAL A 88 21.62 15.15 1.86
CA VAL A 88 20.23 15.07 2.24
C VAL A 88 19.88 16.35 2.94
N HIS A 89 19.18 17.28 2.30
CA HIS A 89 18.62 18.44 2.94
C HIS A 89 17.68 17.98 4.07
N GLU A 90 17.65 18.70 5.18
CA GLU A 90 16.82 18.38 6.37
C GLU A 90 15.33 18.26 6.02
N SER A 91 14.88 18.92 4.92
CA SER A 91 13.55 18.78 4.32
C SER A 91 13.24 17.38 3.77
N ASP A 92 14.26 16.59 3.42
CA ASP A 92 14.10 15.30 2.74
C ASP A 92 13.73 14.19 3.72
N ARG A 93 14.03 14.37 4.99
CA ARG A 93 13.67 13.44 6.08
C ARG A 93 12.17 13.42 6.41
N LEU A 94 11.39 14.28 5.80
CA LEU A 94 9.97 14.46 6.07
C LEU A 94 9.06 13.63 5.15
N TRP A 95 9.62 12.82 4.26
CA TRP A 95 8.86 12.05 3.29
C TRP A 95 8.97 10.54 3.52
N GLU A 96 7.83 9.86 3.53
CA GLU A 96 7.76 8.41 3.40
C GLU A 96 7.55 8.04 1.93
N TYR A 97 8.28 7.02 1.46
CA TYR A 97 8.22 6.57 0.07
C TYR A 97 7.67 5.15 -0.03
N THR A 98 6.74 4.96 -0.94
CA THR A 98 6.25 3.65 -1.36
C THR A 98 6.48 3.51 -2.86
N VAL A 99 7.10 2.41 -3.28
CA VAL A 99 7.33 2.12 -4.70
C VAL A 99 6.45 0.96 -5.12
N LEU A 100 5.61 1.18 -6.11
CA LEU A 100 4.65 0.23 -6.65
C LEU A 100 5.09 -0.18 -8.05
N VAL A 101 5.06 -1.46 -8.37
CA VAL A 101 5.22 -1.98 -9.74
C VAL A 101 3.88 -2.43 -10.28
N THR A 102 3.58 -2.09 -11.52
CA THR A 102 2.30 -2.39 -12.12
C THR A 102 2.40 -2.54 -13.65
N ASP A 103 1.50 -3.34 -14.21
CA ASP A 103 1.21 -3.40 -15.65
C ASP A 103 -0.09 -2.68 -16.03
N VAL A 104 -0.77 -2.08 -15.04
CA VAL A 104 -2.04 -1.38 -15.24
C VAL A 104 -1.78 0.00 -15.83
N VAL A 105 -2.49 0.36 -16.91
CA VAL A 105 -2.37 1.65 -17.62
C VAL A 105 -3.43 2.63 -17.10
N TYR A 106 -3.44 2.87 -15.79
CA TYR A 106 -4.30 3.87 -15.16
C TYR A 106 -3.52 5.16 -14.87
N PRO A 107 -4.22 6.30 -14.71
CA PRO A 107 -3.63 7.53 -14.19
C PRO A 107 -2.97 7.31 -12.83
N LEU A 108 -1.98 8.15 -12.48
CA LEU A 108 -1.21 8.00 -11.24
C LEU A 108 -2.10 8.03 -10.00
N GLU A 109 -3.08 8.93 -9.97
CA GLU A 109 -4.03 9.11 -8.87
C GLU A 109 -4.88 7.85 -8.66
N ALA A 110 -5.32 7.22 -9.74
CA ALA A 110 -6.09 5.98 -9.68
C ALA A 110 -5.26 4.80 -9.15
N ILE A 111 -3.96 4.74 -9.51
CA ILE A 111 -3.05 3.71 -8.98
C ILE A 111 -2.83 3.91 -7.48
N GLY A 112 -2.63 5.14 -7.02
CA GLY A 112 -2.51 5.44 -5.60
C GLY A 112 -3.76 5.05 -4.81
N GLN A 113 -4.95 5.36 -5.34
CA GLN A 113 -6.21 4.97 -4.72
C GLN A 113 -6.39 3.44 -4.70
N LEU A 114 -6.16 2.76 -5.81
CA LEU A 114 -6.26 1.30 -5.90
C LEU A 114 -5.34 0.58 -4.90
N TYR A 115 -4.15 1.14 -4.65
CA TYR A 115 -3.25 0.59 -3.64
C TYR A 115 -3.77 0.79 -2.20
N ARG A 116 -4.41 1.91 -1.92
CA ARG A 116 -5.06 2.17 -0.62
C ARG A 116 -6.28 1.27 -0.39
N ASP A 117 -7.10 1.04 -1.43
CA ASP A 117 -8.28 0.18 -1.36
C ASP A 117 -7.89 -1.26 -0.96
N ARG A 118 -6.67 -1.71 -1.33
CA ARG A 118 -6.12 -2.98 -0.84
C ARG A 118 -5.95 -3.01 0.69
N ALA A 119 -5.48 -1.92 1.27
CA ALA A 119 -5.32 -1.84 2.73
C ALA A 119 -6.67 -1.89 3.44
N ASP A 120 -7.69 -1.25 2.87
CA ASP A 120 -9.06 -1.31 3.39
C ASP A 120 -9.63 -2.74 3.32
N ALA A 121 -9.34 -3.48 2.27
CA ALA A 121 -9.72 -4.89 2.17
C ALA A 121 -9.00 -5.77 3.21
N GLU A 122 -7.72 -5.52 3.48
CA GLU A 122 -6.97 -6.22 4.52
C GLU A 122 -7.56 -5.95 5.91
N ASN A 123 -7.91 -4.70 6.21
CA ASN A 123 -8.57 -4.32 7.45
C ASN A 123 -9.94 -4.99 7.59
N ALA A 124 -10.73 -5.05 6.52
CA ALA A 124 -12.03 -5.74 6.52
C ALA A 124 -11.88 -7.25 6.78
N PHE A 125 -10.86 -7.91 6.23
CA PHE A 125 -10.59 -9.32 6.54
C PHE A 125 -10.12 -9.53 7.98
N ASP A 126 -9.34 -8.62 8.53
CA ASP A 126 -8.90 -8.67 9.91
C ASP A 126 -10.08 -8.50 10.87
N GLU A 127 -10.96 -7.56 10.59
CA GLU A 127 -12.21 -7.35 11.32
C GLU A 127 -13.12 -8.57 11.27
N LEU A 128 -13.36 -9.14 10.08
CA LEU A 128 -14.15 -10.36 9.90
C LEU A 128 -13.60 -11.52 10.75
N LYS A 129 -12.29 -11.71 10.81
CA LYS A 129 -11.66 -12.78 11.57
C LYS A 129 -11.75 -12.55 13.08
N ASN A 130 -11.45 -11.32 13.51
CA ASN A 130 -11.24 -11.05 14.93
C ASN A 130 -12.52 -10.61 15.67
N GLN A 131 -13.46 -9.98 14.96
CA GLN A 131 -14.66 -9.41 15.58
C GLN A 131 -15.94 -10.14 15.17
N TRP A 132 -15.99 -10.69 13.95
CA TRP A 132 -17.17 -11.35 13.40
C TRP A 132 -17.09 -12.88 13.42
N GLY A 133 -16.03 -13.45 13.99
CA GLY A 133 -15.89 -14.90 14.16
C GLY A 133 -15.71 -15.68 12.86
N TRP A 134 -15.24 -15.04 11.79
CA TRP A 134 -15.07 -15.65 10.45
C TRP A 134 -14.07 -16.83 10.41
N GLY A 135 -13.31 -17.07 11.45
CA GLY A 135 -12.42 -18.21 11.60
C GLY A 135 -12.78 -19.16 12.77
N GLY A 136 -13.86 -18.86 13.50
CA GLY A 136 -14.27 -19.59 14.71
C GLY A 136 -15.20 -20.76 14.42
N PHE A 137 -14.77 -21.69 13.55
CA PHE A 137 -15.60 -22.86 13.22
C PHE A 137 -15.57 -23.90 14.34
N THR A 138 -16.74 -24.39 14.73
CA THR A 138 -16.95 -25.43 15.73
C THR A 138 -17.09 -26.84 15.12
N THR A 139 -17.02 -26.92 13.80
CA THR A 139 -17.16 -28.18 13.04
C THR A 139 -15.98 -28.35 12.08
N GLN A 140 -15.65 -29.62 11.77
CA GLN A 140 -14.64 -29.94 10.75
C GLN A 140 -15.26 -30.20 9.36
N ASP A 141 -16.59 -30.08 9.23
CA ASP A 141 -17.30 -30.22 7.99
C ASP A 141 -17.07 -28.98 7.12
N ILE A 142 -16.41 -29.13 5.97
CA ILE A 142 -16.00 -28.04 5.08
C ILE A 142 -17.20 -27.28 4.50
N GLU A 143 -18.30 -27.95 4.20
CA GLU A 143 -19.49 -27.33 3.62
C GLU A 143 -20.20 -26.42 4.65
N ARG A 144 -20.27 -26.89 5.89
CA ARG A 144 -20.79 -26.09 7.01
C ARG A 144 -19.89 -24.90 7.31
N CYS A 145 -18.57 -25.08 7.29
CA CYS A 145 -17.61 -23.98 7.45
C CYS A 145 -17.77 -22.93 6.35
N GLN A 146 -17.89 -23.37 5.10
CA GLN A 146 -18.09 -22.46 3.97
C GLN A 146 -19.43 -21.71 4.04
N SER A 147 -20.49 -22.40 4.42
CA SER A 147 -21.81 -21.77 4.58
C SER A 147 -21.82 -20.73 5.69
N SER A 148 -21.21 -21.06 6.84
CA SER A 148 -21.04 -20.14 7.95
C SER A 148 -20.20 -18.90 7.55
N ALA A 149 -19.06 -19.12 6.88
CA ALA A 149 -18.20 -18.02 6.41
C ALA A 149 -18.93 -17.09 5.44
N ARG A 150 -19.73 -17.64 4.52
CA ARG A 150 -20.54 -16.84 3.57
C ARG A 150 -21.63 -16.04 4.28
N ALA A 151 -22.29 -16.65 5.28
CA ALA A 151 -23.31 -15.96 6.07
C ALA A 151 -22.71 -14.76 6.84
N VAL A 152 -21.56 -14.96 7.49
CA VAL A 152 -20.86 -13.87 8.19
C VAL A 152 -20.46 -12.77 7.22
N ALA A 153 -19.89 -13.10 6.05
CA ALA A 153 -19.52 -12.11 5.05
C ALA A 153 -20.74 -11.33 4.51
N LEU A 154 -21.91 -11.98 4.34
CA LEU A 154 -23.14 -11.33 3.92
C LEU A 154 -23.63 -10.32 4.97
N VAL A 155 -23.66 -10.72 6.24
CA VAL A 155 -24.08 -9.84 7.34
C VAL A 155 -23.11 -8.66 7.50
N TYR A 156 -21.81 -8.90 7.39
CA TYR A 156 -20.78 -7.87 7.41
C TYR A 156 -20.99 -6.84 6.27
N ASN A 157 -21.29 -7.28 5.06
CA ASN A 157 -21.56 -6.39 3.94
C ASN A 157 -22.81 -5.52 4.20
N TRP A 158 -23.88 -6.10 4.74
CA TRP A 158 -25.08 -5.36 5.12
C TRP A 158 -24.80 -4.33 6.20
N TRP A 159 -24.04 -4.70 7.21
CA TRP A 159 -23.61 -3.79 8.27
C TRP A 159 -22.78 -2.64 7.71
N SER A 160 -21.82 -2.94 6.83
CA SER A 160 -20.99 -1.93 6.17
C SER A 160 -21.82 -0.94 5.35
N TRP A 161 -22.84 -1.41 4.63
CA TRP A 161 -23.75 -0.55 3.88
C TRP A 161 -24.62 0.30 4.79
N TYR A 162 -25.17 -0.28 5.85
CA TYR A 162 -25.95 0.45 6.84
C TYR A 162 -25.14 1.59 7.47
N CYS A 163 -23.91 1.31 7.92
CA CYS A 163 -23.04 2.31 8.51
C CYS A 163 -22.71 3.45 7.53
N ARG A 164 -22.43 3.14 6.27
CA ARG A 164 -22.19 4.14 5.24
C ARG A 164 -23.42 5.00 4.93
N ALA A 165 -24.59 4.39 4.94
CA ALA A 165 -25.84 5.12 4.76
C ALA A 165 -26.17 6.01 5.97
N ALA A 166 -25.90 5.53 7.18
CA ALA A 166 -26.19 6.27 8.41
C ALA A 166 -25.22 7.44 8.66
N LYS A 167 -23.96 7.31 8.26
CA LYS A 167 -22.92 8.36 8.42
C LYS A 167 -22.10 8.50 7.14
N PRO A 168 -22.63 9.14 6.10
CA PRO A 168 -21.87 9.42 4.88
C PRO A 168 -20.63 10.25 5.20
N GLY A 169 -19.44 9.77 4.82
CA GLY A 169 -18.17 10.46 5.02
C GLY A 169 -17.45 10.15 6.34
N ALA A 170 -18.02 9.37 7.24
CA ALA A 170 -17.26 8.83 8.37
C ALA A 170 -16.40 7.64 7.90
N ARG A 171 -15.11 7.62 8.31
CA ARG A 171 -14.28 6.44 8.14
C ARG A 171 -14.84 5.36 9.08
N MET A 172 -15.16 4.20 8.54
CA MET A 172 -15.59 3.08 9.37
C MET A 172 -14.36 2.53 10.10
N GLU A 173 -14.28 2.86 11.38
CA GLU A 173 -13.50 2.12 12.36
C GLU A 173 -14.53 1.38 13.23
N ALA A 174 -14.39 0.06 13.26
CA ALA A 174 -15.22 -0.77 14.14
C ALA A 174 -14.75 -0.68 15.57
#